data_7d8094746a3971670c08c967cb78b9e6
#
_entry.id   7d8094746a3971670c08c967cb78b9e6
#
_cell.length_a   1.000
_cell.length_b   1.000
_cell.length_c   1.000
_cell.angle_alpha   90.00
_cell.angle_beta   90.00
_cell.angle_gamma   90.00
#
_symmetry.space_group_name_H-M   'P 1'
#
loop_
_entity.id
_entity.type
_entity.pdbx_description
1 polymer ?
#
loop_
_entity_poly.entity_id
_entity_poly.type
_entity_poly.pdbx_seq_one_letter_code
_entity_poly.pdbx_strand_id
1 'polypeptide(L)'
;MNAIAKITDADQLRGLLVGQRVAFLRDGAPSLAQRRADLSKFRKMIIGHRREIEDAINADFGHRSRHETAIMEVGGVAEGTKYLISNLRKFMAPIRRHVALHMRPGNARIEYQPLGVVGVMSPWNYPVNLALMPVITAIAAGNRVMLKPSEFTPATNSLLARMLGGIFSEDQFAMMTGDSDVGAAFSALPFDHLVFTGSTARARARATARRRCSP
;
A
#
# COMPACT_ATOMS: atom_id res chain seq x y z
N MET A 1 -17.70 -1.34 -12.58
CA MET A 1 -17.92 -2.40 -11.58
C MET A 1 -16.67 -3.25 -11.55
N ASN A 2 -15.66 -2.87 -10.74
CA ASN A 2 -14.45 -3.69 -10.56
C ASN A 2 -14.77 -4.74 -9.50
N ALA A 3 -14.93 -5.98 -9.95
CA ALA A 3 -15.14 -7.12 -9.08
C ALA A 3 -13.90 -7.33 -8.21
N ILE A 4 -14.12 -7.48 -6.90
CA ILE A 4 -13.12 -8.04 -5.99
C ILE A 4 -12.82 -9.43 -6.55
N ALA A 5 -11.73 -9.58 -7.28
CA ALA A 5 -11.32 -10.89 -7.74
C ALA A 5 -10.92 -11.70 -6.50
N LYS A 6 -11.71 -12.73 -6.16
CA LYS A 6 -11.25 -13.76 -5.24
C LYS A 6 -10.16 -14.51 -5.99
N ILE A 7 -8.93 -14.01 -5.88
CA ILE A 7 -7.79 -14.55 -6.59
C ILE A 7 -7.34 -15.80 -5.84
N THR A 8 -7.57 -16.95 -6.45
CA THR A 8 -7.16 -18.25 -5.93
C THR A 8 -5.94 -18.81 -6.64
N ASP A 9 -5.47 -18.15 -7.70
CA ASP A 9 -4.42 -18.65 -8.57
C ASP A 9 -3.16 -17.77 -8.59
N ALA A 10 -1.99 -18.41 -8.48
CA ALA A 10 -0.68 -17.76 -8.54
C ALA A 10 -0.43 -17.03 -9.88
N ASP A 11 -1.02 -17.52 -10.98
CA ASP A 11 -0.86 -16.91 -12.29
C ASP A 11 -1.63 -15.60 -12.40
N GLN A 12 -2.81 -15.49 -11.79
CA GLN A 12 -3.55 -14.23 -11.68
C GLN A 12 -2.77 -13.18 -10.88
N LEU A 13 -2.14 -13.57 -9.77
CA LEU A 13 -1.29 -12.69 -8.97
C LEU A 13 -0.11 -12.15 -9.79
N ARG A 14 0.54 -13.02 -10.58
CA ARG A 14 1.62 -12.62 -11.49
C ARG A 14 1.13 -11.70 -12.59
N GLY A 15 -0.03 -11.97 -13.17
CA GLY A 15 -0.66 -11.13 -14.18
C GLY A 15 -0.88 -9.70 -13.69
N LEU A 16 -1.42 -9.53 -12.48
CA LEU A 16 -1.60 -8.21 -11.85
C LEU A 16 -0.27 -7.50 -11.63
N LEU A 17 0.75 -8.19 -11.10
CA LEU A 17 2.07 -7.61 -10.90
C LEU A 17 2.68 -7.12 -12.22
N VAL A 18 2.60 -7.94 -13.27
CA VAL A 18 3.09 -7.57 -14.61
C VAL A 18 2.31 -6.38 -15.17
N GLY A 19 0.97 -6.39 -15.05
CA GLY A 19 0.12 -5.28 -15.47
C GLY A 19 0.49 -3.96 -14.79
N GLN A 20 0.69 -3.99 -13.47
CA GLN A 20 1.14 -2.81 -12.71
C GLN A 20 2.55 -2.35 -13.10
N ARG A 21 3.49 -3.27 -13.38
CA ARG A 21 4.82 -2.91 -13.89
C ARG A 21 4.77 -2.24 -15.25
N VAL A 22 3.99 -2.78 -16.17
CA VAL A 22 3.78 -2.19 -17.50
C VAL A 22 3.20 -0.79 -17.36
N ALA A 23 2.18 -0.62 -16.50
CA ALA A 23 1.59 0.68 -16.24
C ALA A 23 2.59 1.66 -15.60
N PHE A 24 3.41 1.20 -14.66
CA PHE A 24 4.46 2.01 -14.03
C PHE A 24 5.49 2.52 -15.06
N LEU A 25 5.95 1.64 -15.96
CA LEU A 25 6.91 2.01 -17.01
C LEU A 25 6.29 2.91 -18.07
N ARG A 26 5.02 2.69 -18.43
CA ARG A 26 4.28 3.51 -19.38
C ARG A 26 4.06 4.94 -18.89
N ASP A 27 3.62 5.09 -17.63
CA ASP A 27 3.16 6.37 -17.10
C ASP A 27 4.28 7.18 -16.45
N GLY A 28 5.37 6.50 -16.04
CA GLY A 28 6.47 7.10 -15.30
C GLY A 28 6.10 7.51 -13.88
N ALA A 29 6.94 8.31 -13.25
CA ALA A 29 6.73 8.78 -11.88
C ALA A 29 5.62 9.85 -11.84
N PRO A 30 4.55 9.68 -11.01
CA PRO A 30 3.47 10.65 -10.93
C PRO A 30 3.96 11.99 -10.37
N SER A 31 3.39 13.08 -10.88
CA SER A 31 3.72 14.45 -10.45
C SER A 31 3.31 14.72 -8.99
N LEU A 32 3.86 15.79 -8.40
CA LEU A 32 3.44 16.27 -7.08
C LEU A 32 1.93 16.55 -7.01
N ALA A 33 1.37 17.13 -8.07
CA ALA A 33 -0.07 17.44 -8.16
C ALA A 33 -0.91 16.15 -8.15
N GLN A 34 -0.53 15.17 -8.94
CA GLN A 34 -1.20 13.87 -9.01
C GLN A 34 -1.17 13.17 -7.66
N ARG A 35 0.01 13.04 -7.04
CA ARG A 35 0.15 12.39 -5.71
C ARG A 35 -0.69 13.10 -4.65
N ARG A 36 -0.73 14.46 -4.65
CA ARG A 36 -1.58 15.22 -3.72
C ARG A 36 -3.07 14.96 -3.96
N ALA A 37 -3.49 14.88 -5.22
CA ALA A 37 -4.88 14.59 -5.57
C ALA A 37 -5.28 13.20 -5.06
N ASP A 38 -4.45 12.18 -5.29
CA ASP A 38 -4.68 10.80 -4.84
C ASP A 38 -4.76 10.70 -3.30
N LEU A 39 -3.82 11.31 -2.59
CA LEU A 39 -3.82 11.37 -1.12
C LEU A 39 -5.06 12.10 -0.59
N SER A 40 -5.50 13.18 -1.26
CA SER A 40 -6.68 13.94 -0.85
C SER A 40 -7.97 13.16 -1.06
N LYS A 41 -8.11 12.44 -2.19
CA LYS A 41 -9.24 11.53 -2.46
C LYS A 41 -9.29 10.44 -1.40
N PHE A 42 -8.15 9.79 -1.15
CA PHE A 42 -8.03 8.74 -0.15
C PHE A 42 -8.44 9.24 1.26
N ARG A 43 -7.94 10.39 1.71
CA ARG A 43 -8.28 10.95 3.01
C ARG A 43 -9.77 11.25 3.13
N LYS A 44 -10.38 11.84 2.10
CA LYS A 44 -11.83 12.11 2.08
C LYS A 44 -12.63 10.81 2.16
N MET A 45 -12.23 9.78 1.44
CA MET A 45 -12.86 8.47 1.46
C MET A 45 -12.82 7.86 2.87
N ILE A 46 -11.66 7.83 3.54
CA ILE A 46 -11.53 7.26 4.89
C ILE A 46 -12.42 7.98 5.89
N ILE A 47 -12.45 9.31 5.88
CA ILE A 47 -13.27 10.10 6.79
C ILE A 47 -14.76 9.89 6.49
N GLY A 48 -15.14 9.87 5.21
CA GLY A 48 -16.53 9.72 4.79
C GLY A 48 -17.15 8.35 5.12
N HIS A 49 -16.32 7.28 5.14
CA HIS A 49 -16.77 5.92 5.45
C HIS A 49 -16.52 5.50 6.90
N ARG A 50 -16.25 6.45 7.81
CA ARG A 50 -15.95 6.16 9.20
C ARG A 50 -16.91 5.16 9.86
N ARG A 51 -18.23 5.39 9.74
CA ARG A 51 -19.24 4.53 10.36
C ARG A 51 -19.24 3.12 9.76
N GLU A 52 -19.11 3.01 8.44
CA GLU A 52 -19.01 1.70 7.77
C GLU A 52 -17.76 0.93 8.21
N ILE A 53 -16.63 1.62 8.43
CA ILE A 53 -15.40 1.03 8.98
C ILE A 53 -15.62 0.54 10.40
N GLU A 54 -16.27 1.35 11.26
CA GLU A 54 -16.62 0.97 12.64
C GLU A 54 -17.52 -0.27 12.65
N ASP A 55 -18.51 -0.33 11.76
CA ASP A 55 -19.45 -1.46 11.66
C ASP A 55 -18.76 -2.72 11.14
N ALA A 56 -17.92 -2.61 10.11
CA ALA A 56 -17.21 -3.76 9.54
C ALA A 56 -16.21 -4.36 10.53
N ILE A 57 -15.45 -3.53 11.25
CA ILE A 57 -14.52 -4.00 12.29
C ILE A 57 -15.30 -4.63 13.45
N ASN A 58 -16.41 -4.04 13.87
CA ASN A 58 -17.24 -4.64 14.91
C ASN A 58 -17.82 -5.99 14.47
N ALA A 59 -18.20 -6.14 13.21
CA ALA A 59 -18.66 -7.41 12.65
C ALA A 59 -17.59 -8.50 12.69
N ASP A 60 -16.31 -8.16 12.38
CA ASP A 60 -15.20 -9.11 12.41
C ASP A 60 -14.76 -9.49 13.83
N PHE A 61 -14.83 -8.56 14.81
CA PHE A 61 -14.33 -8.77 16.18
C PHE A 61 -15.43 -9.03 17.22
N GLY A 62 -16.67 -8.71 16.90
CA GLY A 62 -17.85 -8.91 17.76
C GLY A 62 -17.98 -7.95 18.94
N HIS A 63 -16.91 -7.27 19.37
CA HIS A 63 -16.91 -6.45 20.58
C HIS A 63 -15.94 -5.26 20.57
N ARG A 64 -15.33 -4.92 19.44
CA ARG A 64 -14.38 -3.80 19.36
C ARG A 64 -15.08 -2.46 19.55
N SER A 65 -14.54 -1.64 20.47
CA SER A 65 -15.05 -0.31 20.72
C SER A 65 -15.05 0.56 19.46
N ARG A 66 -16.19 1.21 19.15
CA ARG A 66 -16.29 2.18 18.06
C ARG A 66 -15.37 3.38 18.28
N HIS A 67 -15.15 3.80 19.54
CA HIS A 67 -14.23 4.88 19.87
C HIS A 67 -12.77 4.49 19.59
N GLU A 68 -12.37 3.28 19.94
CA GLU A 68 -11.05 2.76 19.61
C GLU A 68 -10.84 2.73 18.10
N THR A 69 -11.79 2.17 17.35
CA THR A 69 -11.75 2.13 15.89
C THR A 69 -11.66 3.54 15.28
N ALA A 70 -12.48 4.47 15.78
CA ALA A 70 -12.49 5.85 15.30
C ALA A 70 -11.14 6.55 15.46
N ILE A 71 -10.45 6.33 16.59
CA ILE A 71 -9.18 6.99 16.91
C ILE A 71 -8.00 6.25 16.26
N MET A 72 -7.89 4.94 16.51
CA MET A 72 -6.69 4.17 16.16
C MET A 72 -6.66 3.75 14.69
N GLU A 73 -7.82 3.50 14.09
CA GLU A 73 -7.92 3.04 12.71
C GLU A 73 -8.19 4.22 11.75
N VAL A 74 -9.33 4.88 11.93
CA VAL A 74 -9.74 5.97 11.02
C VAL A 74 -8.92 7.24 11.26
N GLY A 75 -8.80 7.67 12.51
CA GLY A 75 -8.06 8.87 12.90
C GLY A 75 -6.57 8.74 12.57
N GLY A 76 -5.97 7.60 12.91
CA GLY A 76 -4.56 7.32 12.61
C GLY A 76 -4.25 7.42 11.12
N VAL A 77 -5.07 6.80 10.26
CA VAL A 77 -4.91 6.84 8.81
C VAL A 77 -5.17 8.25 8.26
N ALA A 78 -6.21 8.95 8.73
CA ALA A 78 -6.54 10.29 8.27
C ALA A 78 -5.45 11.32 8.60
N GLU A 79 -4.89 11.29 9.82
CA GLU A 79 -3.82 12.19 10.25
C GLU A 79 -2.47 11.83 9.61
N GLY A 80 -2.14 10.54 9.48
CA GLY A 80 -0.97 10.10 8.73
C GLY A 80 -1.02 10.55 7.27
N THR A 81 -2.17 10.43 6.62
CA THR A 81 -2.36 10.92 5.25
C THR A 81 -2.23 12.44 5.15
N LYS A 82 -2.77 13.19 6.11
CA LYS A 82 -2.61 14.66 6.18
C LYS A 82 -1.14 15.05 6.32
N TYR A 83 -0.40 14.34 7.16
CA TYR A 83 1.04 14.54 7.30
C TYR A 83 1.78 14.32 5.98
N LEU A 84 1.48 13.23 5.24
CA LEU A 84 2.05 12.96 3.93
C LEU A 84 1.74 14.10 2.93
N ILE A 85 0.48 14.56 2.84
CA ILE A 85 0.07 15.66 1.96
C ILE A 85 0.88 16.94 2.27
N SER A 86 1.01 17.28 3.54
CA SER A 86 1.68 18.52 3.98
C SER A 86 3.19 18.50 3.69
N ASN A 87 3.82 17.32 3.77
CA ASN A 87 5.26 17.19 3.63
C ASN A 87 5.71 16.65 2.26
N LEU A 88 4.77 16.28 1.37
CA LEU A 88 5.07 15.59 0.12
C LEU A 88 6.09 16.35 -0.74
N ARG A 89 5.93 17.69 -0.85
CA ARG A 89 6.89 18.53 -1.60
C ARG A 89 8.31 18.44 -1.03
N LYS A 90 8.44 18.40 0.29
CA LYS A 90 9.73 18.25 0.98
C LYS A 90 10.35 16.88 0.72
N PHE A 91 9.53 15.81 0.76
CA PHE A 91 10.00 14.44 0.51
C PHE A 91 10.46 14.24 -0.93
N MET A 92 9.86 14.93 -1.90
CA MET A 92 10.23 14.86 -3.31
C MET A 92 11.37 15.81 -3.69
N ALA A 93 11.77 16.71 -2.81
CA ALA A 93 12.80 17.71 -3.12
C ALA A 93 14.18 17.06 -3.25
N PRO A 94 14.95 17.38 -4.30
CA PRO A 94 16.32 16.92 -4.42
C PRO A 94 17.21 17.45 -3.28
N ILE A 95 18.10 16.61 -2.77
CA ILE A 95 19.07 16.98 -1.74
C ILE A 95 20.41 17.29 -2.41
N ARG A 96 20.81 18.55 -2.41
CA ARG A 96 22.12 18.96 -2.94
C ARG A 96 23.26 18.35 -2.13
N ARG A 97 24.33 17.98 -2.83
CA ARG A 97 25.55 17.42 -2.25
C ARG A 97 26.76 18.29 -2.61
N HIS A 98 27.79 18.22 -1.77
CA HIS A 98 29.04 18.92 -2.01
C HIS A 98 29.75 18.34 -3.23
N VAL A 99 30.37 19.21 -4.03
CA VAL A 99 31.21 18.84 -5.17
C VAL A 99 32.60 19.46 -4.94
N ALA A 100 33.63 18.63 -5.07
CA ALA A 100 35.03 19.06 -4.89
C ALA A 100 35.39 20.20 -5.87
N LEU A 101 36.32 21.05 -5.48
CA LEU A 101 36.66 22.26 -6.24
C LEU A 101 37.06 21.97 -7.70
N HIS A 102 37.86 20.94 -7.91
CA HIS A 102 38.33 20.55 -9.25
C HIS A 102 37.22 19.98 -10.19
N MET A 103 36.05 19.67 -9.64
CA MET A 103 34.89 19.23 -10.42
C MET A 103 33.87 20.36 -10.67
N ARG A 104 34.12 21.58 -10.21
CA ARG A 104 33.26 22.73 -10.49
C ARG A 104 33.42 23.16 -11.97
N PRO A 105 32.34 23.57 -12.64
CA PRO A 105 30.99 23.97 -12.16
C PRO A 105 29.98 22.83 -12.03
N GLY A 106 30.40 21.57 -11.98
CA GLY A 106 29.52 20.40 -11.79
C GLY A 106 28.62 20.53 -10.54
N ASN A 107 27.44 19.92 -10.61
CA ASN A 107 26.48 19.85 -9.50
C ASN A 107 26.16 18.38 -9.16
N ALA A 108 26.07 18.08 -7.85
CA ALA A 108 25.65 16.77 -7.38
C ALA A 108 24.39 16.88 -6.53
N ARG A 109 23.45 15.95 -6.72
CA ARG A 109 22.22 15.88 -5.95
C ARG A 109 21.77 14.44 -5.80
N ILE A 110 21.00 14.16 -4.73
CA ILE A 110 20.27 12.91 -4.53
C ILE A 110 18.82 13.18 -4.90
N GLU A 111 18.26 12.36 -5.74
CA GLU A 111 16.84 12.36 -6.09
C GLU A 111 16.21 11.04 -5.66
N TYR A 112 15.08 11.12 -4.93
CA TYR A 112 14.30 9.95 -4.55
C TYR A 112 13.31 9.63 -5.66
N GLN A 113 13.35 8.39 -6.14
CA GLN A 113 12.46 7.91 -7.19
C GLN A 113 11.59 6.76 -6.69
N PRO A 114 10.38 6.56 -7.26
CA PRO A 114 9.59 5.37 -6.99
C PRO A 114 10.37 4.09 -7.35
N LEU A 115 10.14 3.03 -6.57
CA LEU A 115 10.78 1.73 -6.79
C LEU A 115 10.09 0.92 -7.91
N GLY A 116 8.77 1.06 -8.06
CA GLY A 116 7.96 0.28 -8.98
C GLY A 116 6.68 -0.23 -8.31
N VAL A 117 6.55 -1.54 -8.13
CA VAL A 117 5.39 -2.18 -7.50
C VAL A 117 5.73 -2.64 -6.10
N VAL A 118 4.99 -2.12 -5.11
CA VAL A 118 5.13 -2.44 -3.70
C VAL A 118 4.05 -3.44 -3.28
N GLY A 119 4.47 -4.60 -2.75
CA GLY A 119 3.58 -5.52 -2.08
C GLY A 119 3.39 -5.12 -0.61
N VAL A 120 2.16 -5.19 -0.11
CA VAL A 120 1.83 -4.95 1.30
C VAL A 120 1.08 -6.16 1.85
N MET A 121 1.56 -6.73 2.95
CA MET A 121 0.87 -7.76 3.71
C MET A 121 0.58 -7.24 5.11
N SER A 122 -0.71 -7.20 5.47
CA SER A 122 -1.15 -6.63 6.75
C SER A 122 -1.75 -7.67 7.70
N PRO A 123 -1.64 -7.47 9.02
CA PRO A 123 -2.19 -8.34 10.04
C PRO A 123 -3.68 -8.04 10.29
N TRP A 124 -4.28 -8.82 11.19
CA TRP A 124 -5.69 -8.74 11.56
C TRP A 124 -6.00 -7.76 12.70
N ASN A 125 -5.03 -7.46 13.58
CA ASN A 125 -5.29 -6.76 14.85
C ASN A 125 -5.70 -5.29 14.70
N TYR A 126 -5.15 -4.57 13.71
CA TYR A 126 -5.58 -3.24 13.27
C TYR A 126 -5.71 -3.24 11.75
N PRO A 127 -6.79 -3.85 11.23
CA PRO A 127 -6.90 -4.24 9.83
C PRO A 127 -6.97 -3.06 8.85
N VAL A 128 -7.42 -1.89 9.30
CA VAL A 128 -7.48 -0.68 8.47
C VAL A 128 -6.16 0.08 8.54
N ASN A 129 -5.69 0.41 9.73
CA ASN A 129 -4.49 1.24 9.89
C ASN A 129 -3.23 0.54 9.36
N LEU A 130 -3.00 -0.72 9.78
CA LEU A 130 -1.79 -1.46 9.38
C LEU A 130 -1.81 -1.93 7.91
N ALA A 131 -2.97 -1.93 7.26
CA ALA A 131 -3.08 -2.13 5.83
C ALA A 131 -2.87 -0.82 5.06
N LEU A 132 -3.59 0.24 5.43
CA LEU A 132 -3.72 1.43 4.62
C LEU A 132 -2.56 2.42 4.78
N MET A 133 -1.91 2.50 5.95
CA MET A 133 -0.75 3.39 6.11
C MET A 133 0.44 3.00 5.22
N PRO A 134 0.85 1.71 5.12
CA PRO A 134 1.86 1.31 4.14
C PRO A 134 1.42 1.55 2.69
N VAL A 135 0.14 1.23 2.35
CA VAL A 135 -0.42 1.44 1.01
C VAL A 135 -0.32 2.91 0.61
N ILE A 136 -0.86 3.81 1.45
CA ILE A 136 -0.90 5.24 1.09
C ILE A 136 0.48 5.89 1.12
N THR A 137 1.40 5.38 1.93
CA THR A 137 2.80 5.82 1.93
C THR A 137 3.51 5.41 0.63
N ALA A 138 3.28 4.19 0.15
CA ALA A 138 3.82 3.72 -1.12
C ALA A 138 3.26 4.52 -2.32
N ILE A 139 1.96 4.83 -2.33
CA ILE A 139 1.32 5.69 -3.33
C ILE A 139 1.88 7.13 -3.26
N ALA A 140 2.08 7.68 -2.06
CA ALA A 140 2.70 8.98 -1.87
C ALA A 140 4.13 9.04 -2.43
N ALA A 141 4.89 7.94 -2.29
CA ALA A 141 6.20 7.79 -2.90
C ALA A 141 6.17 7.60 -4.43
N GLY A 142 4.97 7.40 -5.02
CA GLY A 142 4.76 7.28 -6.46
C GLY A 142 4.80 5.84 -6.98
N ASN A 143 4.71 4.86 -6.10
CA ASN A 143 4.68 3.45 -6.47
C ASN A 143 3.27 2.97 -6.82
N ARG A 144 3.19 1.83 -7.52
CA ARG A 144 2.00 0.97 -7.64
C ARG A 144 1.94 0.04 -6.44
N VAL A 145 0.75 -0.39 -6.05
CA VAL A 145 0.61 -1.16 -4.81
C VAL A 145 -0.31 -2.36 -5.00
N MET A 146 0.13 -3.50 -4.49
CA MET A 146 -0.69 -4.68 -4.29
C MET A 146 -0.83 -4.95 -2.79
N LEU A 147 -2.07 -5.12 -2.31
CA LEU A 147 -2.38 -5.37 -0.90
C LEU A 147 -2.94 -6.78 -0.69
N LYS A 148 -2.35 -7.54 0.22
CA LYS A 148 -2.93 -8.79 0.77
C LYS A 148 -3.22 -8.58 2.27
N PRO A 149 -4.47 -8.27 2.66
CA PRO A 149 -4.86 -8.17 4.05
C PRO A 149 -4.98 -9.55 4.69
N SER A 150 -5.14 -9.58 6.02
CA SER A 150 -5.38 -10.83 6.74
C SER A 150 -6.74 -11.43 6.39
N GLU A 151 -6.80 -12.75 6.30
CA GLU A 151 -8.03 -13.53 6.09
C GLU A 151 -9.00 -13.51 7.27
N PHE A 152 -8.54 -13.10 8.45
CA PHE A 152 -9.34 -13.09 9.69
C PHE A 152 -10.28 -11.90 9.83
N THR A 153 -10.28 -10.96 8.88
CA THR A 153 -11.14 -9.76 8.91
C THR A 153 -11.92 -9.61 7.60
N PRO A 154 -12.81 -10.57 7.27
CA PRO A 154 -13.47 -10.61 5.97
C PRO A 154 -14.45 -9.46 5.71
N ALA A 155 -15.18 -8.98 6.72
CA ALA A 155 -16.10 -7.86 6.57
C ALA A 155 -15.33 -6.56 6.29
N THR A 156 -14.26 -6.30 7.05
CA THR A 156 -13.35 -5.18 6.83
C THR A 156 -12.71 -5.26 5.46
N ASN A 157 -12.22 -6.44 5.04
CA ASN A 157 -11.60 -6.61 3.72
C ASN A 157 -12.57 -6.30 2.57
N SER A 158 -13.82 -6.76 2.67
CA SER A 158 -14.85 -6.50 1.66
C SER A 158 -15.15 -5.00 1.53
N LEU A 159 -15.20 -4.31 2.67
CA LEU A 159 -15.39 -2.86 2.70
C LEU A 159 -14.19 -2.13 2.06
N LEU A 160 -12.96 -2.46 2.47
CA LEU A 160 -11.74 -1.82 1.95
C LEU A 160 -11.59 -2.01 0.44
N ALA A 161 -11.88 -3.21 -0.08
CA ALA A 161 -11.82 -3.46 -1.51
C ALA A 161 -12.81 -2.59 -2.30
N ARG A 162 -14.06 -2.45 -1.81
CA ARG A 162 -15.06 -1.56 -2.41
C ARG A 162 -14.61 -0.10 -2.39
N MET A 163 -14.15 0.38 -1.24
CA MET A 163 -13.73 1.77 -1.04
C MET A 163 -12.54 2.15 -1.92
N LEU A 164 -11.50 1.32 -1.92
CA LEU A 164 -10.26 1.60 -2.66
C LEU A 164 -10.44 1.43 -4.16
N GLY A 165 -11.19 0.42 -4.61
CA GLY A 165 -11.56 0.24 -6.02
C GLY A 165 -12.43 1.36 -6.58
N GLY A 166 -13.10 2.13 -5.72
CA GLY A 166 -13.84 3.34 -6.11
C GLY A 166 -12.98 4.57 -6.38
N ILE A 167 -11.71 4.58 -5.92
CA ILE A 167 -10.84 5.76 -6.03
C ILE A 167 -9.55 5.51 -6.82
N PHE A 168 -9.08 4.26 -6.90
CA PHE A 168 -7.88 3.87 -7.63
C PHE A 168 -8.21 2.88 -8.75
N SER A 169 -7.51 2.98 -9.87
CA SER A 169 -7.53 1.96 -10.92
C SER A 169 -6.72 0.72 -10.51
N GLU A 170 -7.02 -0.43 -11.11
CA GLU A 170 -6.35 -1.69 -10.79
C GLU A 170 -4.84 -1.66 -11.10
N ASP A 171 -4.45 -0.92 -12.11
CA ASP A 171 -3.05 -0.71 -12.47
C ASP A 171 -2.30 0.22 -11.50
N GLN A 172 -3.01 0.95 -10.61
CA GLN A 172 -2.42 1.75 -9.53
C GLN A 172 -2.48 1.03 -8.19
N PHE A 173 -3.60 0.37 -7.89
CA PHE A 173 -3.83 -0.34 -6.65
C PHE A 173 -4.67 -1.60 -6.90
N ALA A 174 -4.18 -2.74 -6.44
CA ALA A 174 -4.92 -4.00 -6.46
C ALA A 174 -4.97 -4.63 -5.06
N MET A 175 -6.13 -5.17 -4.68
CA MET A 175 -6.30 -5.85 -3.40
C MET A 175 -6.72 -7.30 -3.63
N MET A 176 -5.99 -8.22 -2.99
CA MET A 176 -6.22 -9.65 -3.07
C MET A 176 -6.63 -10.21 -1.70
N THR A 177 -7.71 -10.97 -1.68
CA THR A 177 -8.16 -11.71 -0.50
C THR A 177 -7.92 -13.20 -0.70
N GLY A 178 -7.65 -13.92 0.37
CA GLY A 178 -7.42 -15.36 0.35
C GLY A 178 -6.73 -15.82 1.63
N ASP A 179 -6.56 -17.12 1.77
CA ASP A 179 -5.98 -17.80 2.91
C ASP A 179 -4.43 -17.70 3.01
N SER A 180 -3.84 -18.58 3.82
CA SER A 180 -2.40 -18.65 4.01
C SER A 180 -1.64 -19.01 2.73
N ASP A 181 -2.23 -19.80 1.83
CA ASP A 181 -1.59 -20.26 0.60
C ASP A 181 -1.52 -19.14 -0.42
N VAL A 182 -2.60 -18.36 -0.57
CA VAL A 182 -2.58 -17.09 -1.32
C VAL A 182 -1.56 -16.14 -0.73
N GLY A 183 -1.47 -16.07 0.60
CA GLY A 183 -0.44 -15.27 1.28
C GLY A 183 0.98 -15.76 0.98
N ALA A 184 1.21 -17.08 0.86
CA ALA A 184 2.50 -17.65 0.46
C ALA A 184 2.84 -17.27 -0.98
N ALA A 185 1.92 -17.51 -1.92
CA ALA A 185 2.07 -17.15 -3.32
C ALA A 185 2.34 -15.64 -3.51
N PHE A 186 1.56 -14.79 -2.82
CA PHE A 186 1.76 -13.34 -2.84
C PHE A 186 3.18 -12.93 -2.39
N SER A 187 3.67 -13.50 -1.29
CA SER A 187 4.99 -13.14 -0.77
C SER A 187 6.16 -13.63 -1.63
N ALA A 188 5.92 -14.64 -2.47
CA ALA A 188 6.90 -15.16 -3.42
C ALA A 188 7.00 -14.32 -4.70
N LEU A 189 6.03 -13.42 -4.95
CA LEU A 189 6.08 -12.52 -6.10
C LEU A 189 7.32 -11.62 -6.07
N PRO A 190 7.92 -11.34 -7.24
CA PRO A 190 9.11 -10.50 -7.34
C PRO A 190 8.76 -9.00 -7.27
N PHE A 191 8.17 -8.55 -6.14
CA PHE A 191 7.95 -7.13 -5.89
C PHE A 191 9.26 -6.35 -5.83
N ASP A 192 9.22 -5.08 -6.22
CA ASP A 192 10.35 -4.18 -6.05
C ASP A 192 10.60 -3.85 -4.57
N HIS A 193 9.52 -3.86 -3.76
CA HIS A 193 9.57 -3.82 -2.30
C HIS A 193 8.39 -4.59 -1.69
N LEU A 194 8.61 -5.29 -0.57
CA LEU A 194 7.57 -5.98 0.18
C LEU A 194 7.54 -5.50 1.62
N VAL A 195 6.43 -4.91 2.03
CA VAL A 195 6.13 -4.54 3.41
C VAL A 195 5.34 -5.67 4.05
N PHE A 196 5.87 -6.26 5.10
CA PHE A 196 5.21 -7.30 5.88
C PHE A 196 5.06 -6.86 7.33
N THR A 197 3.82 -6.85 7.83
CA THR A 197 3.52 -6.65 9.24
C THR A 197 2.90 -7.93 9.81
N GLY A 198 3.55 -8.53 10.82
CA GLY A 198 3.11 -9.79 11.40
C GLY A 198 4.17 -10.43 12.30
N SER A 199 4.01 -11.73 12.63
CA SER A 199 4.94 -12.43 13.51
C SER A 199 6.31 -12.68 12.86
N THR A 200 7.36 -12.69 13.68
CA THR A 200 8.75 -12.95 13.24
C THR A 200 8.90 -14.29 12.52
N ALA A 201 8.21 -15.33 12.97
CA ALA A 201 8.26 -16.65 12.34
C ALA A 201 7.75 -16.60 10.89
N ARG A 202 6.60 -15.93 10.67
CA ARG A 202 6.03 -15.72 9.33
C ARG A 202 6.92 -14.80 8.47
N ALA A 203 7.50 -13.75 9.05
CA ALA A 203 8.42 -12.87 8.33
C ALA A 203 9.65 -13.64 7.80
N ARG A 204 10.26 -14.50 8.63
CA ARG A 204 11.39 -15.35 8.23
C ARG A 204 11.02 -16.31 7.11
N ALA A 205 9.90 -17.00 7.21
CA ALA A 205 9.43 -17.91 6.16
C ALA A 205 9.23 -17.18 4.82
N ARG A 206 8.64 -15.97 4.85
CA ARG A 206 8.44 -15.13 3.65
C ARG A 206 9.75 -14.65 3.04
N ALA A 207 10.70 -14.20 3.87
CA ALA A 207 12.02 -13.78 3.40
C ALA A 207 12.79 -14.93 2.73
N THR A 208 12.70 -16.15 3.27
CA THR A 208 13.31 -17.34 2.70
C THR A 208 12.69 -17.74 1.36
N ALA A 209 11.35 -17.70 1.26
CA ALA A 209 10.66 -17.98 0.01
C ALA A 209 11.07 -17.01 -1.10
N ARG A 210 11.17 -15.71 -0.79
CA ARG A 210 11.57 -14.67 -1.74
C ARG A 210 13.02 -14.85 -2.25
N ARG A 211 13.96 -15.22 -1.38
CA ARG A 211 15.37 -15.48 -1.77
C ARG A 211 15.50 -16.63 -2.77
N ARG A 212 14.63 -17.64 -2.70
CA ARG A 212 14.61 -18.77 -3.64
C ARG A 212 14.06 -18.43 -5.02
N CYS A 213 13.29 -17.36 -5.13
CA CYS A 213 12.67 -16.90 -6.37
C CYS A 213 13.41 -15.71 -7.03
N SER A 214 14.48 -15.20 -6.41
CA SER A 214 15.36 -14.22 -7.06
C SER A 214 16.39 -14.98 -7.93
N PRO A 215 16.56 -14.57 -9.21
CA PRO A 215 17.53 -15.16 -10.11
C PRO A 215 18.96 -14.93 -9.63
#